data_7a6704b1cdb76ea0447f774594f682fa
#
_entry.id   7a6704b1cdb76ea0447f774594f682fa
#
_cell.length_a   1.000
_cell.length_b   1.000
_cell.length_c   1.000
_cell.angle_alpha   90.00
_cell.angle_beta   90.00
_cell.angle_gamma   90.00
#
_symmetry.space_group_name_H-M   'P 1'
#
loop_
_entity.id
_entity.type
_entity.pdbx_description
1 polymer ?
#
loop_
_entity_poly.entity_id
_entity_poly.type
_entity_poly.pdbx_seq_one_letter_code
_entity_poly.pdbx_strand_id
1 'polypeptide(L)'
;MNRKKLFQHILWILIVAECFPMLAVAASKQKEQRYKIAVCDWMILKRQKIGSFQLVHELKGDGVELDMGSLGKREMFDNKLREPHFQQLFRETAQNYNLEVPSIAMSGFYGQSFLDRANYKELVRDCLDAMKVMDAKVAFLPLGGVKAGWQDVPELRTALIKRLKEVGDMAASERVVIGIETQLDAREEVKLLKEINSPGIKIYFKFQNALENGRDLCKELKILGKNRICQIHCTDTDGVTLPFNERLDMNKVKKTLDKMGWRGWLVVERSRDKDDVRNVKKNYGTNIEYLKKVFQE
;
A
#
# COMPACT_ATOMS: atom_id res chain seq x y z
N MET A 1 33.82 63.58 -11.81
CA MET A 1 33.93 62.15 -12.18
C MET A 1 33.62 62.04 -13.67
N ASN A 2 34.61 61.60 -14.47
CA ASN A 2 34.62 61.78 -15.94
C ASN A 2 33.68 60.75 -16.61
N ARG A 3 32.71 61.23 -17.39
CA ARG A 3 31.70 60.39 -18.09
C ARG A 3 32.27 59.22 -18.89
N LYS A 4 33.52 59.29 -19.33
CA LYS A 4 34.21 58.22 -20.05
C LYS A 4 34.56 56.98 -19.17
N LYS A 5 34.78 57.18 -17.84
CA LYS A 5 35.05 56.08 -16.90
C LYS A 5 33.76 55.29 -16.51
N LEU A 6 32.62 55.96 -16.51
CA LEU A 6 31.36 55.30 -16.22
C LEU A 6 30.91 54.39 -17.37
N PHE A 7 31.19 54.75 -18.62
CA PHE A 7 30.85 53.93 -19.78
C PHE A 7 31.73 52.65 -19.92
N GLN A 8 33.00 52.71 -19.48
CA GLN A 8 33.87 51.53 -19.48
C GLN A 8 33.48 50.50 -18.40
N HIS A 9 32.97 50.92 -17.28
CA HIS A 9 32.51 50.01 -16.22
C HIS A 9 31.16 49.34 -16.56
N ILE A 10 30.29 50.02 -17.29
CA ILE A 10 29.02 49.44 -17.74
C ILE A 10 29.26 48.41 -18.86
N LEU A 11 30.26 48.63 -19.73
CA LEU A 11 30.57 47.70 -20.79
C LEU A 11 31.23 46.40 -20.28
N TRP A 12 31.98 46.44 -19.16
CA TRP A 12 32.55 45.26 -18.52
C TRP A 12 31.52 44.41 -17.78
N ILE A 13 30.45 45.00 -17.26
CA ILE A 13 29.38 44.26 -16.58
C ILE A 13 28.49 43.53 -17.61
N LEU A 14 28.37 44.03 -18.83
CA LEU A 14 27.56 43.39 -19.88
C LEU A 14 28.31 42.24 -20.61
N ILE A 15 29.66 42.19 -20.57
CA ILE A 15 30.43 41.13 -21.22
C ILE A 15 30.63 39.89 -20.32
N VAL A 16 30.47 40.01 -19.00
CA VAL A 16 30.59 38.87 -18.06
C VAL A 16 29.28 38.07 -17.93
N ALA A 17 28.15 38.59 -18.45
CA ALA A 17 26.86 37.93 -18.39
C ALA A 17 26.59 36.88 -19.48
N GLU A 18 27.45 36.80 -20.53
CA GLU A 18 27.20 35.92 -21.68
C GLU A 18 27.99 34.60 -21.73
N CYS A 19 28.77 34.25 -20.70
CA CYS A 19 29.57 33.03 -20.68
C CYS A 19 29.34 32.07 -19.55
N PHE A 20 28.10 32.01 -18.97
CA PHE A 20 27.71 30.81 -18.27
C PHE A 20 26.85 29.96 -19.23
N PRO A 21 27.38 28.82 -19.76
CA PRO A 21 26.49 27.87 -20.37
C PRO A 21 25.52 27.43 -19.22
N MET A 22 24.26 27.79 -19.33
CA MET A 22 23.19 27.10 -18.62
C MET A 22 23.33 25.62 -19.02
N LEU A 23 24.03 24.86 -18.22
CA LEU A 23 23.87 23.43 -18.15
C LEU A 23 22.41 23.22 -17.66
N ALA A 24 21.48 23.28 -18.61
CA ALA A 24 20.18 22.67 -18.46
C ALA A 24 20.46 21.19 -18.27
N VAL A 25 20.66 20.79 -17.03
CA VAL A 25 20.52 19.39 -16.62
C VAL A 25 19.10 19.04 -17.02
N ALA A 26 18.96 18.46 -18.20
CA ALA A 26 17.75 17.77 -18.58
C ALA A 26 17.57 16.69 -17.52
N ALA A 27 16.83 17.02 -16.46
CA ALA A 27 16.30 16.02 -15.55
C ALA A 27 15.48 15.11 -16.46
N SER A 28 16.07 14.00 -16.87
CA SER A 28 15.35 12.93 -17.52
C SER A 28 14.17 12.65 -16.59
N LYS A 29 12.94 12.97 -17.01
CA LYS A 29 11.74 12.54 -16.29
C LYS A 29 11.84 11.03 -16.25
N GLN A 30 12.39 10.53 -15.16
CA GLN A 30 12.45 9.10 -14.92
C GLN A 30 11.00 8.62 -15.02
N LYS A 31 10.73 7.77 -16.01
CA LYS A 31 9.37 7.30 -16.30
C LYS A 31 8.84 6.69 -15.01
N GLU A 32 7.83 7.32 -14.42
CA GLU A 32 7.26 6.87 -13.15
C GLU A 32 6.91 5.38 -13.25
N GLN A 33 7.49 4.58 -12.35
CA GLN A 33 7.29 3.13 -12.33
C GLN A 33 5.81 2.83 -12.15
N ARG A 34 5.22 2.10 -13.09
CA ARG A 34 3.78 1.79 -13.10
C ARG A 34 3.37 0.87 -11.96
N TYR A 35 4.21 -0.11 -11.67
CA TYR A 35 4.02 -1.08 -10.59
C TYR A 35 5.19 -1.00 -9.63
N LYS A 36 4.92 -0.86 -8.35
CA LYS A 36 5.92 -0.92 -7.29
C LYS A 36 5.65 -2.14 -6.42
N ILE A 37 6.71 -2.72 -5.86
CA ILE A 37 6.63 -3.95 -5.07
C ILE A 37 6.94 -3.63 -3.61
N ALA A 38 5.98 -3.90 -2.71
CA ALA A 38 6.16 -3.75 -1.28
C ALA A 38 6.00 -5.08 -0.54
N VAL A 39 6.33 -5.08 0.74
CA VAL A 39 6.22 -6.24 1.63
C VAL A 39 5.57 -5.83 2.94
N CYS A 40 4.70 -6.69 3.48
CA CYS A 40 4.09 -6.51 4.80
C CYS A 40 5.11 -6.71 5.93
N ASP A 41 5.29 -5.74 6.82
CA ASP A 41 6.27 -5.82 7.92
C ASP A 41 5.94 -6.93 8.92
N TRP A 42 4.66 -7.22 9.15
CA TRP A 42 4.21 -8.26 10.09
C TRP A 42 4.47 -9.68 9.56
N MET A 43 4.49 -9.85 8.26
CA MET A 43 4.73 -11.16 7.64
C MET A 43 6.22 -11.52 7.57
N ILE A 44 7.09 -10.52 7.55
CA ILE A 44 8.56 -10.70 7.61
C ILE A 44 9.11 -10.65 9.04
N LEU A 45 8.25 -10.83 10.05
CA LEU A 45 8.59 -10.87 11.48
C LEU A 45 9.21 -9.55 12.00
N LYS A 46 8.85 -8.43 11.37
CA LYS A 46 9.38 -7.10 11.67
C LYS A 46 8.28 -6.06 11.99
N ARG A 47 7.10 -6.53 12.42
CA ARG A 47 5.98 -5.67 12.80
C ARG A 47 6.43 -4.51 13.68
N GLN A 48 6.17 -3.27 13.23
CA GLN A 48 6.56 -2.04 13.93
C GLN A 48 8.06 -1.99 14.33
N LYS A 49 8.94 -2.50 13.46
CA LYS A 49 10.40 -2.47 13.67
C LYS A 49 11.11 -1.84 12.47
N ILE A 50 12.00 -0.90 12.72
CA ILE A 50 12.80 -0.24 11.67
C ILE A 50 13.62 -1.23 10.81
N GLY A 51 14.00 -2.37 11.37
CA GLY A 51 14.69 -3.44 10.61
C GLY A 51 13.86 -4.07 9.49
N SER A 52 12.57 -3.70 9.33
CA SER A 52 11.79 -4.05 8.16
C SER A 52 12.30 -3.34 6.90
N PHE A 53 12.67 -2.07 7.01
CA PHE A 53 13.22 -1.29 5.90
C PHE A 53 14.57 -1.85 5.43
N GLN A 54 15.49 -2.13 6.37
CA GLN A 54 16.76 -2.76 6.02
C GLN A 54 16.55 -4.08 5.27
N LEU A 55 15.70 -4.95 5.81
CA LEU A 55 15.44 -6.26 5.19
C LEU A 55 14.83 -6.11 3.81
N VAL A 56 13.82 -5.25 3.62
CA VAL A 56 13.18 -5.05 2.31
C VAL A 56 14.14 -4.41 1.31
N HIS A 57 15.01 -3.51 1.74
CA HIS A 57 16.09 -2.98 0.90
C HIS A 57 17.06 -4.10 0.45
N GLU A 58 17.52 -4.96 1.36
CA GLU A 58 18.36 -6.13 1.04
C GLU A 58 17.67 -7.05 0.02
N LEU A 59 16.35 -7.22 0.11
CA LEU A 59 15.52 -8.00 -0.80
C LEU A 59 15.17 -7.24 -2.11
N LYS A 60 15.63 -5.99 -2.27
CA LYS A 60 15.36 -5.13 -3.44
C LYS A 60 13.88 -4.79 -3.64
N GLY A 61 13.08 -4.75 -2.58
CA GLY A 61 11.71 -4.21 -2.60
C GLY A 61 11.71 -2.69 -2.80
N ASP A 62 10.55 -2.14 -3.19
CA ASP A 62 10.39 -0.70 -3.41
C ASP A 62 9.75 -0.02 -2.19
N GLY A 63 9.13 -0.78 -1.28
CA GLY A 63 8.47 -0.23 -0.11
C GLY A 63 8.07 -1.26 0.95
N VAL A 64 7.64 -0.73 2.10
CA VAL A 64 7.19 -1.50 3.25
C VAL A 64 5.76 -1.10 3.59
N GLU A 65 4.83 -2.06 3.60
CA GLU A 65 3.53 -1.86 4.23
C GLU A 65 3.71 -2.01 5.74
N LEU A 66 3.50 -0.91 6.48
CA LEU A 66 3.67 -0.89 7.94
C LEU A 66 2.36 -1.27 8.66
N ASP A 67 2.47 -2.17 9.62
CA ASP A 67 1.33 -2.50 10.50
C ASP A 67 1.15 -1.48 11.62
N MET A 68 -0.08 -1.32 12.09
CA MET A 68 -0.41 -0.49 13.26
C MET A 68 0.05 -1.09 14.61
N GLY A 69 0.69 -2.26 14.58
CA GLY A 69 0.96 -3.04 15.77
C GLY A 69 -0.19 -3.94 16.19
N SER A 70 0.04 -4.74 17.22
CA SER A 70 -0.99 -5.69 17.67
C SER A 70 -2.16 -4.98 18.35
N LEU A 71 -3.38 -5.43 18.05
CA LEU A 71 -4.59 -4.96 18.73
C LEU A 71 -4.94 -5.88 19.92
N GLY A 72 -5.16 -7.17 19.69
CA GLY A 72 -5.50 -8.12 20.75
C GLY A 72 -6.64 -7.63 21.64
N LYS A 73 -6.47 -7.74 22.95
CA LYS A 73 -7.42 -7.22 23.95
C LYS A 73 -7.21 -5.73 24.27
N ARG A 74 -6.24 -5.07 23.65
CA ARG A 74 -5.96 -3.65 23.88
C ARG A 74 -7.12 -2.79 23.40
N GLU A 75 -7.29 -1.65 24.02
CA GLU A 75 -8.22 -0.62 23.55
C GLU A 75 -7.75 -0.03 22.22
N MET A 76 -6.46 0.28 22.10
CA MET A 76 -5.82 0.83 20.91
C MET A 76 -4.76 -0.12 20.36
N PHE A 77 -4.34 0.09 19.11
CA PHE A 77 -3.19 -0.60 18.53
C PHE A 77 -1.91 -0.31 19.32
N ASP A 78 -0.97 -1.24 19.29
CA ASP A 78 0.39 -1.04 19.84
C ASP A 78 1.25 -0.26 18.82
N ASN A 79 0.79 0.97 18.53
CA ASN A 79 1.32 1.80 17.46
C ASN A 79 2.44 2.72 17.96
N LYS A 80 3.67 2.45 17.56
CA LYS A 80 4.84 3.28 17.90
C LYS A 80 4.82 4.66 17.25
N LEU A 81 4.14 4.80 16.11
CA LEU A 81 4.08 6.08 15.38
C LEU A 81 3.25 7.15 16.09
N ARG A 82 2.70 6.88 17.29
CA ARG A 82 2.17 7.92 18.19
C ARG A 82 3.29 8.76 18.82
N GLU A 83 4.48 8.19 18.98
CA GLU A 83 5.57 8.84 19.68
C GLU A 83 6.49 9.61 18.68
N PRO A 84 6.75 10.92 18.90
CA PRO A 84 7.55 11.73 17.97
C PRO A 84 8.92 11.15 17.66
N HIS A 85 9.58 10.53 18.65
CA HIS A 85 10.85 9.86 18.46
C HIS A 85 10.77 8.75 17.40
N PHE A 86 9.77 7.87 17.49
CA PHE A 86 9.58 6.82 16.50
C PHE A 86 9.12 7.35 15.14
N GLN A 87 8.33 8.43 15.11
CA GLN A 87 7.94 9.09 13.85
C GLN A 87 9.17 9.52 13.06
N GLN A 88 10.10 10.22 13.73
CA GLN A 88 11.36 10.65 13.11
C GLN A 88 12.18 9.43 12.66
N LEU A 89 12.41 8.48 13.55
CA LEU A 89 13.23 7.29 13.30
C LEU A 89 12.74 6.47 12.10
N PHE A 90 11.41 6.24 11.98
CA PHE A 90 10.83 5.50 10.87
C PHE A 90 10.96 6.26 9.55
N ARG A 91 10.70 7.58 9.53
CA ARG A 91 10.87 8.39 8.32
C ARG A 91 12.31 8.43 7.84
N GLU A 92 13.25 8.72 8.72
CA GLU A 92 14.68 8.76 8.38
C GLU A 92 15.16 7.40 7.89
N THR A 93 14.72 6.31 8.53
CA THR A 93 15.10 4.95 8.10
C THR A 93 14.54 4.64 6.70
N ALA A 94 13.29 4.97 6.42
CA ALA A 94 12.70 4.79 5.09
C ALA A 94 13.49 5.58 4.02
N GLN A 95 13.81 6.85 4.31
CA GLN A 95 14.59 7.71 3.41
C GLN A 95 16.00 7.17 3.18
N ASN A 96 16.71 6.75 4.24
CA ASN A 96 18.08 6.22 4.15
C ASN A 96 18.17 4.95 3.29
N TYR A 97 17.11 4.14 3.28
CA TYR A 97 17.03 2.95 2.42
C TYR A 97 16.34 3.20 1.07
N ASN A 98 15.92 4.44 0.79
CA ASN A 98 15.17 4.81 -0.41
C ASN A 98 13.92 3.94 -0.61
N LEU A 99 13.15 3.73 0.45
CA LEU A 99 11.92 2.94 0.46
C LEU A 99 10.71 3.82 0.75
N GLU A 100 9.58 3.51 0.11
CA GLU A 100 8.31 4.17 0.38
C GLU A 100 7.45 3.34 1.36
N VAL A 101 6.48 4.00 1.99
CA VAL A 101 5.44 3.35 2.79
C VAL A 101 4.11 3.52 2.05
N PRO A 102 3.71 2.53 1.21
CA PRO A 102 2.50 2.65 0.38
C PRO A 102 1.22 2.64 1.19
N SER A 103 1.24 1.98 2.34
CA SER A 103 0.05 1.75 3.17
C SER A 103 0.39 1.52 4.63
N ILE A 104 -0.59 1.82 5.49
CA ILE A 104 -0.59 1.49 6.91
C ILE A 104 -1.68 0.44 7.15
N ALA A 105 -1.33 -0.68 7.79
CA ALA A 105 -2.21 -1.82 7.93
C ALA A 105 -2.80 -1.94 9.33
N MET A 106 -4.11 -2.03 9.43
CA MET A 106 -4.84 -2.39 10.65
C MET A 106 -5.02 -3.91 10.73
N SER A 107 -3.93 -4.70 10.59
CA SER A 107 -3.98 -6.16 10.50
C SER A 107 -4.60 -6.85 11.72
N GLY A 108 -4.67 -6.17 12.85
CA GLY A 108 -5.35 -6.66 14.06
C GLY A 108 -6.82 -7.02 13.83
N PHE A 109 -7.46 -6.46 12.82
CA PHE A 109 -8.84 -6.78 12.43
C PHE A 109 -8.99 -8.11 11.66
N TYR A 110 -7.92 -8.81 11.35
CA TYR A 110 -8.02 -10.23 10.96
C TYR A 110 -8.53 -11.12 12.11
N GLY A 111 -8.10 -10.83 13.32
CA GLY A 111 -8.48 -11.60 14.51
C GLY A 111 -9.60 -11.00 15.33
N GLN A 112 -10.14 -9.86 14.94
CA GLN A 112 -11.17 -9.12 15.67
C GLN A 112 -12.19 -8.48 14.75
N SER A 113 -13.45 -8.50 15.18
CA SER A 113 -14.50 -7.86 14.40
C SER A 113 -14.43 -6.34 14.49
N PHE A 114 -14.37 -5.71 13.34
CA PHE A 114 -14.51 -4.25 13.21
C PHE A 114 -15.88 -3.77 13.75
N LEU A 115 -16.90 -4.63 13.68
CA LEU A 115 -18.24 -4.34 14.21
C LEU A 115 -18.31 -4.38 15.74
N ASP A 116 -17.43 -5.13 16.42
CA ASP A 116 -17.50 -5.30 17.86
C ASP A 116 -16.70 -4.23 18.62
N ARG A 117 -15.93 -3.41 17.90
CA ARG A 117 -15.16 -2.32 18.50
C ARG A 117 -16.00 -1.06 18.61
N ALA A 118 -16.37 -0.67 19.85
CA ALA A 118 -17.10 0.57 20.10
C ALA A 118 -16.27 1.80 19.68
N ASN A 119 -14.94 1.74 19.90
CA ASN A 119 -13.98 2.80 19.60
C ASN A 119 -13.35 2.68 18.18
N TYR A 120 -14.08 2.11 17.20
CA TYR A 120 -13.56 1.94 15.84
C TYR A 120 -13.11 3.26 15.17
N LYS A 121 -13.75 4.37 15.50
CA LYS A 121 -13.34 5.70 14.95
C LYS A 121 -12.00 6.15 15.49
N GLU A 122 -11.72 5.94 16.75
CA GLU A 122 -10.44 6.25 17.39
C GLU A 122 -9.32 5.37 16.81
N LEU A 123 -9.60 4.07 16.60
CA LEU A 123 -8.66 3.15 15.98
C LEU A 123 -8.33 3.57 14.53
N VAL A 124 -9.34 4.00 13.77
CA VAL A 124 -9.13 4.51 12.41
C VAL A 124 -8.42 5.87 12.43
N ARG A 125 -8.77 6.77 13.37
CA ARG A 125 -8.07 8.05 13.53
C ARG A 125 -6.59 7.84 13.77
N ASP A 126 -6.21 6.97 14.68
CA ASP A 126 -4.82 6.59 14.95
C ASP A 126 -4.09 6.09 13.67
N CYS A 127 -4.79 5.33 12.83
CA CYS A 127 -4.24 4.88 11.55
C CYS A 127 -4.05 6.06 10.56
N LEU A 128 -5.02 6.95 10.44
CA LEU A 128 -4.92 8.14 9.58
C LEU A 128 -3.77 9.06 10.03
N ASP A 129 -3.57 9.22 11.33
CA ASP A 129 -2.45 9.98 11.88
C ASP A 129 -1.10 9.32 11.55
N ALA A 130 -0.99 8.00 11.66
CA ALA A 130 0.18 7.25 11.23
C ALA A 130 0.44 7.37 9.72
N MET A 131 -0.62 7.35 8.89
CA MET A 131 -0.51 7.59 7.44
C MET A 131 0.06 8.97 7.14
N LYS A 132 -0.39 9.99 7.84
CA LYS A 132 0.14 11.36 7.69
C LYS A 132 1.63 11.43 8.04
N VAL A 133 2.05 10.75 9.10
CA VAL A 133 3.46 10.68 9.52
C VAL A 133 4.33 10.08 8.42
N MET A 134 3.88 9.01 7.78
CA MET A 134 4.64 8.23 6.79
C MET A 134 4.34 8.61 5.34
N ASP A 135 3.51 9.64 5.09
CA ASP A 135 2.99 10.04 3.77
C ASP A 135 2.28 8.91 3.01
N ALA A 136 1.74 7.92 3.73
CA ALA A 136 0.98 6.83 3.14
C ALA A 136 -0.39 7.32 2.65
N LYS A 137 -0.88 6.74 1.55
CA LYS A 137 -2.16 7.15 0.93
C LYS A 137 -3.27 6.12 1.09
N VAL A 138 -2.93 4.92 1.56
CA VAL A 138 -3.86 3.80 1.74
C VAL A 138 -3.78 3.27 3.17
N ALA A 139 -4.92 3.13 3.85
CA ALA A 139 -5.05 2.31 5.05
C ALA A 139 -5.59 0.94 4.64
N PHE A 140 -5.00 -0.13 5.15
CA PHE A 140 -5.51 -1.48 4.94
C PHE A 140 -6.44 -1.90 6.10
N LEU A 141 -7.68 -2.25 5.79
CA LEU A 141 -8.67 -2.72 6.75
C LEU A 141 -9.23 -4.09 6.35
N PRO A 142 -8.71 -5.20 6.91
CA PRO A 142 -9.30 -6.51 6.68
C PRO A 142 -10.61 -6.66 7.43
N LEU A 143 -11.63 -7.22 6.77
CA LEU A 143 -12.92 -7.53 7.38
C LEU A 143 -13.04 -9.01 7.78
N GLY A 144 -11.94 -9.76 7.76
CA GLY A 144 -11.90 -11.17 8.09
C GLY A 144 -12.30 -11.51 9.54
N GLY A 145 -12.17 -10.56 10.48
CA GLY A 145 -12.65 -10.70 11.86
C GLY A 145 -14.14 -10.45 12.04
N VAL A 146 -14.84 -9.97 11.02
CA VAL A 146 -16.31 -9.83 11.07
C VAL A 146 -16.93 -11.22 11.00
N LYS A 147 -18.03 -11.43 11.75
CA LYS A 147 -18.72 -12.73 11.81
C LYS A 147 -18.98 -13.29 10.41
N ALA A 148 -18.65 -14.56 10.21
CA ALA A 148 -18.89 -15.24 8.94
C ALA A 148 -20.38 -15.16 8.53
N GLY A 149 -20.64 -14.95 7.25
CA GLY A 149 -22.00 -14.76 6.72
C GLY A 149 -22.62 -13.39 7.04
N TRP A 150 -21.84 -12.41 7.49
CA TRP A 150 -22.33 -11.05 7.76
C TRP A 150 -23.04 -10.41 6.57
N GLN A 151 -22.62 -10.76 5.35
CA GLN A 151 -23.20 -10.28 4.09
C GLN A 151 -24.68 -10.68 3.93
N ASP A 152 -25.09 -11.82 4.50
CA ASP A 152 -26.43 -12.40 4.39
C ASP A 152 -27.30 -12.10 5.61
N VAL A 153 -26.76 -11.40 6.62
CA VAL A 153 -27.46 -10.97 7.84
C VAL A 153 -27.70 -9.46 7.75
N PRO A 154 -28.95 -9.02 7.47
CA PRO A 154 -29.27 -7.62 7.15
C PRO A 154 -28.81 -6.62 8.23
N GLU A 155 -28.93 -6.97 9.51
CA GLU A 155 -28.55 -6.12 10.64
C GLU A 155 -27.04 -5.92 10.69
N LEU A 156 -26.26 -6.99 10.51
CA LEU A 156 -24.79 -6.92 10.49
C LEU A 156 -24.28 -6.16 9.25
N ARG A 157 -24.89 -6.45 8.08
CA ARG A 157 -24.56 -5.74 6.84
C ARG A 157 -24.82 -4.24 6.98
N THR A 158 -25.99 -3.85 7.47
CA THR A 158 -26.36 -2.44 7.65
C THR A 158 -25.42 -1.75 8.64
N ALA A 159 -25.12 -2.40 9.77
CA ALA A 159 -24.19 -1.86 10.76
C ALA A 159 -22.78 -1.67 10.20
N LEU A 160 -22.29 -2.64 9.42
CA LEU A 160 -20.98 -2.57 8.79
C LEU A 160 -20.92 -1.44 7.76
N ILE A 161 -21.92 -1.34 6.88
CA ILE A 161 -22.02 -0.28 5.86
C ILE A 161 -22.01 1.10 6.52
N LYS A 162 -22.79 1.29 7.58
CA LYS A 162 -22.80 2.55 8.33
C LYS A 162 -21.43 2.91 8.86
N ARG A 163 -20.73 1.97 9.53
CA ARG A 163 -19.37 2.21 10.08
C ARG A 163 -18.35 2.50 8.98
N LEU A 164 -18.38 1.72 7.88
CA LEU A 164 -17.48 1.92 6.75
C LEU A 164 -17.72 3.27 6.09
N LYS A 165 -18.99 3.72 5.98
CA LYS A 165 -19.28 5.08 5.48
C LYS A 165 -18.66 6.13 6.39
N GLU A 166 -18.86 6.05 7.70
CA GLU A 166 -18.35 7.04 8.65
C GLU A 166 -16.82 7.14 8.60
N VAL A 167 -16.10 6.00 8.63
CA VAL A 167 -14.63 6.03 8.56
C VAL A 167 -14.11 6.36 7.15
N GLY A 168 -14.86 6.01 6.11
CA GLY A 168 -14.55 6.39 4.75
C GLY A 168 -14.65 7.91 4.55
N ASP A 169 -15.66 8.55 5.10
CA ASP A 169 -15.82 9.99 5.05
C ASP A 169 -14.69 10.71 5.83
N MET A 170 -14.23 10.12 6.96
CA MET A 170 -13.02 10.59 7.68
C MET A 170 -11.78 10.52 6.77
N ALA A 171 -11.54 9.41 6.09
CA ALA A 171 -10.40 9.25 5.18
C ALA A 171 -10.48 10.21 3.99
N ALA A 172 -11.65 10.36 3.40
CA ALA A 172 -11.88 11.28 2.28
C ALA A 172 -11.59 12.74 2.64
N SER A 173 -11.94 13.18 3.86
CA SER A 173 -11.66 14.53 4.34
C SER A 173 -10.15 14.83 4.42
N GLU A 174 -9.33 13.80 4.59
CA GLU A 174 -7.88 13.88 4.60
C GLU A 174 -7.22 13.51 3.25
N ARG A 175 -8.04 13.30 2.21
CA ARG A 175 -7.59 12.96 0.84
C ARG A 175 -6.80 11.66 0.76
N VAL A 176 -7.15 10.69 1.62
CA VAL A 176 -6.62 9.33 1.62
C VAL A 176 -7.76 8.32 1.51
N VAL A 177 -7.43 7.03 1.37
CA VAL A 177 -8.45 6.00 1.25
C VAL A 177 -8.20 4.86 2.24
N ILE A 178 -9.27 4.23 2.68
CA ILE A 178 -9.26 2.96 3.39
C ILE A 178 -9.58 1.87 2.37
N GLY A 179 -8.65 0.97 2.15
CA GLY A 179 -8.82 -0.23 1.35
C GLY A 179 -9.36 -1.36 2.22
N ILE A 180 -10.59 -1.79 1.94
CA ILE A 180 -11.19 -2.94 2.64
C ILE A 180 -10.85 -4.24 1.92
N GLU A 181 -10.50 -5.28 2.69
CA GLU A 181 -10.34 -6.65 2.20
C GLU A 181 -11.55 -7.48 2.61
N THR A 182 -12.20 -8.13 1.65
CA THR A 182 -13.38 -8.97 1.86
C THR A 182 -13.20 -10.35 1.23
N GLN A 183 -14.11 -11.29 1.57
CA GLN A 183 -14.22 -12.60 0.91
C GLN A 183 -15.27 -12.59 -0.22
N LEU A 184 -15.91 -11.46 -0.49
CA LEU A 184 -16.92 -11.31 -1.50
C LEU A 184 -16.33 -11.48 -2.92
N ASP A 185 -17.17 -11.83 -3.89
CA ASP A 185 -16.79 -11.71 -5.29
C ASP A 185 -16.82 -10.24 -5.74
N ALA A 186 -16.22 -9.96 -6.88
CA ALA A 186 -16.08 -8.59 -7.38
C ALA A 186 -17.42 -7.89 -7.66
N ARG A 187 -18.49 -8.63 -7.97
CA ARG A 187 -19.82 -8.03 -8.20
C ARG A 187 -20.44 -7.58 -6.88
N GLU A 188 -20.35 -8.41 -5.86
CA GLU A 188 -20.80 -8.06 -4.52
C GLU A 188 -19.93 -6.95 -3.89
N GLU A 189 -18.62 -6.92 -4.17
CA GLU A 189 -17.76 -5.79 -3.75
C GLU A 189 -18.18 -4.48 -4.43
N VAL A 190 -18.50 -4.50 -5.72
CA VAL A 190 -19.04 -3.30 -6.43
C VAL A 190 -20.36 -2.85 -5.82
N LYS A 191 -21.25 -3.78 -5.45
CA LYS A 191 -22.52 -3.49 -4.79
C LYS A 191 -22.26 -2.90 -3.39
N LEU A 192 -21.41 -3.52 -2.60
CA LEU A 192 -21.03 -3.05 -1.27
C LEU A 192 -20.47 -1.62 -1.32
N LEU A 193 -19.55 -1.31 -2.25
CA LEU A 193 -19.03 0.05 -2.42
C LEU A 193 -20.11 1.07 -2.73
N LYS A 194 -21.12 0.71 -3.54
CA LYS A 194 -22.26 1.59 -3.84
C LYS A 194 -23.13 1.83 -2.61
N GLU A 195 -23.35 0.80 -1.80
CA GLU A 195 -24.13 0.90 -0.55
C GLU A 195 -23.40 1.74 0.51
N ILE A 196 -22.09 1.59 0.64
CA ILE A 196 -21.26 2.42 1.53
C ILE A 196 -21.32 3.89 1.10
N ASN A 197 -21.28 4.15 -0.19
CA ASN A 197 -21.37 5.48 -0.78
C ASN A 197 -20.41 6.51 -0.12
N SER A 198 -19.14 6.15 -0.01
CA SER A 198 -18.06 7.04 0.45
C SER A 198 -16.86 6.97 -0.49
N PRO A 199 -16.31 8.10 -0.96
CA PRO A 199 -15.15 8.12 -1.83
C PRO A 199 -13.85 7.67 -1.11
N GLY A 200 -13.85 7.68 0.22
CA GLY A 200 -12.72 7.23 1.03
C GLY A 200 -12.64 5.72 1.22
N ILE A 201 -13.61 4.93 0.72
CA ILE A 201 -13.55 3.46 0.75
C ILE A 201 -13.29 2.91 -0.64
N LYS A 202 -12.29 2.03 -0.74
CA LYS A 202 -11.97 1.25 -1.94
C LYS A 202 -11.67 -0.19 -1.56
N ILE A 203 -11.46 -1.04 -2.57
CA ILE A 203 -11.07 -2.43 -2.38
C ILE A 203 -9.54 -2.52 -2.30
N TYR A 204 -9.04 -3.13 -1.24
CA TYR A 204 -7.70 -3.66 -1.17
C TYR A 204 -7.79 -5.11 -1.65
N PHE A 205 -7.49 -5.32 -2.93
CA PHE A 205 -7.77 -6.60 -3.57
C PHE A 205 -6.74 -7.67 -3.16
N LYS A 206 -7.20 -8.85 -2.79
CA LYS A 206 -6.33 -9.96 -2.39
C LYS A 206 -6.49 -11.13 -3.34
N PHE A 207 -5.39 -11.53 -3.99
CA PHE A 207 -5.41 -12.64 -4.95
C PHE A 207 -5.82 -13.96 -4.30
N GLN A 208 -5.30 -14.23 -3.10
CA GLN A 208 -5.65 -15.40 -2.32
C GLN A 208 -7.17 -15.61 -2.21
N ASN A 209 -7.94 -14.54 -1.92
CA ASN A 209 -9.38 -14.65 -1.71
C ASN A 209 -10.12 -15.11 -2.98
N ALA A 210 -9.71 -14.65 -4.15
CA ALA A 210 -10.27 -15.10 -5.42
C ALA A 210 -9.89 -16.56 -5.70
N LEU A 211 -8.62 -16.92 -5.49
CA LEU A 211 -8.09 -18.26 -5.79
C LEU A 211 -8.66 -19.34 -4.87
N GLU A 212 -8.78 -19.08 -3.56
CA GLU A 212 -9.36 -20.02 -2.59
C GLU A 212 -10.85 -20.30 -2.85
N ASN A 213 -11.55 -19.32 -3.40
CA ASN A 213 -12.96 -19.47 -3.78
C ASN A 213 -13.16 -19.93 -5.24
N GLY A 214 -12.10 -20.39 -5.91
CA GLY A 214 -12.16 -20.93 -7.28
C GLY A 214 -12.58 -19.89 -8.33
N ARG A 215 -12.40 -18.58 -8.06
CA ARG A 215 -12.79 -17.50 -8.96
C ARG A 215 -11.69 -17.14 -9.95
N ASP A 216 -12.07 -16.74 -11.17
CA ASP A 216 -11.11 -16.21 -12.17
C ASP A 216 -10.62 -14.83 -11.74
N LEU A 217 -9.38 -14.78 -11.23
CA LEU A 217 -8.71 -13.58 -10.75
C LEU A 217 -8.75 -12.43 -11.76
N CYS A 218 -8.49 -12.71 -13.04
CA CYS A 218 -8.47 -11.68 -14.08
C CYS A 218 -9.88 -11.16 -14.41
N LYS A 219 -10.90 -11.99 -14.24
CA LYS A 219 -12.31 -11.57 -14.38
C LYS A 219 -12.73 -10.69 -13.21
N GLU A 220 -12.37 -11.06 -11.98
CA GLU A 220 -12.63 -10.25 -10.78
C GLU A 220 -12.00 -8.85 -10.91
N LEU A 221 -10.71 -8.76 -11.28
CA LEU A 221 -10.02 -7.49 -11.52
C LEU A 221 -10.76 -6.61 -12.55
N LYS A 222 -11.20 -7.18 -13.67
CA LYS A 222 -11.94 -6.45 -14.72
C LYS A 222 -13.29 -5.93 -14.23
N ILE A 223 -14.03 -6.70 -13.42
CA ILE A 223 -15.32 -6.30 -12.84
C ILE A 223 -15.12 -5.10 -11.88
N LEU A 224 -14.13 -5.15 -11.01
CA LEU A 224 -13.80 -4.04 -10.12
C LEU A 224 -13.36 -2.79 -10.89
N GLY A 225 -12.51 -2.97 -11.89
CA GLY A 225 -11.92 -1.88 -12.65
C GLY A 225 -10.92 -1.04 -11.83
N LYS A 226 -10.13 -0.24 -12.52
CA LYS A 226 -8.98 0.48 -11.93
C LYS A 226 -9.32 1.47 -10.81
N ASN A 227 -10.51 2.04 -10.82
CA ASN A 227 -10.87 3.13 -9.90
C ASN A 227 -11.32 2.62 -8.52
N ARG A 228 -11.74 1.35 -8.43
CA ARG A 228 -12.21 0.74 -7.18
C ARG A 228 -11.10 0.00 -6.42
N ILE A 229 -10.00 -0.36 -7.08
CA ILE A 229 -8.86 -1.04 -6.47
C ILE A 229 -7.83 0.01 -6.06
N CYS A 230 -7.59 0.17 -4.75
CA CYS A 230 -6.56 1.08 -4.26
C CYS A 230 -5.17 0.44 -4.21
N GLN A 231 -5.09 -0.83 -3.84
CA GLN A 231 -3.86 -1.59 -3.69
C GLN A 231 -4.13 -3.09 -3.79
N ILE A 232 -3.09 -3.91 -3.95
CA ILE A 232 -3.23 -5.35 -4.17
C ILE A 232 -2.28 -6.13 -3.26
N HIS A 233 -2.81 -7.05 -2.43
CA HIS A 233 -2.04 -8.18 -1.90
C HIS A 233 -1.92 -9.24 -3.00
N CYS A 234 -0.72 -9.32 -3.61
CA CYS A 234 -0.50 -10.04 -4.87
C CYS A 234 -0.04 -11.50 -4.69
N THR A 235 -0.30 -12.09 -3.54
CA THR A 235 0.14 -13.45 -3.20
C THR A 235 -1.03 -14.41 -3.02
N ASP A 236 -0.73 -15.70 -3.12
CA ASP A 236 -1.61 -16.80 -2.76
C ASP A 236 -1.35 -17.27 -1.32
N THR A 237 -1.96 -18.35 -0.88
CA THR A 237 -1.63 -19.08 0.36
C THR A 237 -0.18 -19.52 0.39
N ASP A 238 0.28 -19.88 1.58
CA ASP A 238 1.55 -20.58 1.75
C ASP A 238 1.47 -21.99 1.16
N GLY A 239 2.53 -22.43 0.58
CA GLY A 239 2.67 -23.72 -0.12
C GLY A 239 3.94 -23.69 -0.95
N VAL A 240 3.98 -22.79 -1.94
CA VAL A 240 5.13 -22.53 -2.80
C VAL A 240 5.32 -21.04 -3.00
N THR A 241 6.55 -20.61 -3.37
CA THR A 241 6.80 -19.22 -3.77
C THR A 241 6.19 -18.91 -5.14
N LEU A 242 5.97 -17.63 -5.44
CA LEU A 242 5.24 -17.17 -6.64
C LEU A 242 5.73 -17.77 -7.97
N PRO A 243 7.04 -17.91 -8.25
CA PRO A 243 7.48 -18.48 -9.52
C PRO A 243 7.09 -19.96 -9.70
N PHE A 244 6.73 -20.66 -8.64
CA PHE A 244 6.32 -22.07 -8.64
C PHE A 244 4.82 -22.27 -8.40
N ASN A 245 4.05 -21.18 -8.37
CA ASN A 245 2.60 -21.25 -8.14
C ASN A 245 1.84 -21.42 -9.46
N GLU A 246 1.40 -22.64 -9.73
CA GLU A 246 0.66 -22.98 -10.95
C GLU A 246 -0.76 -22.37 -11.00
N ARG A 247 -1.34 -21.96 -9.86
CA ARG A 247 -2.66 -21.32 -9.80
C ARG A 247 -2.62 -19.87 -10.20
N LEU A 248 -1.42 -19.24 -10.27
CA LEU A 248 -1.25 -17.80 -10.37
C LEU A 248 -0.34 -17.39 -11.53
N ASP A 249 -0.93 -17.24 -12.72
CA ASP A 249 -0.23 -16.71 -13.89
C ASP A 249 -0.06 -15.18 -13.81
N MET A 250 1.07 -14.74 -13.28
CA MET A 250 1.39 -13.31 -13.13
C MET A 250 1.52 -12.57 -14.46
N ASN A 251 1.89 -13.25 -15.55
CA ASN A 251 1.93 -12.62 -16.88
C ASN A 251 0.51 -12.30 -17.37
N LYS A 252 -0.46 -13.20 -17.14
CA LYS A 252 -1.87 -12.97 -17.44
C LYS A 252 -2.43 -11.84 -16.56
N VAL A 253 -2.05 -11.81 -15.28
CA VAL A 253 -2.42 -10.73 -14.35
C VAL A 253 -1.89 -9.39 -14.83
N LYS A 254 -0.58 -9.28 -15.15
CA LYS A 254 0.04 -8.06 -15.69
C LYS A 254 -0.69 -7.57 -16.94
N LYS A 255 -0.90 -8.42 -17.93
CA LYS A 255 -1.66 -8.08 -19.14
C LYS A 255 -3.08 -7.54 -18.83
N THR A 256 -3.72 -8.08 -17.79
CA THR A 256 -5.04 -7.63 -17.36
C THR A 256 -4.98 -6.25 -16.75
N LEU A 257 -4.08 -6.01 -15.79
CA LEU A 257 -3.88 -4.72 -15.15
C LEU A 257 -3.43 -3.65 -16.15
N ASP A 258 -2.59 -4.01 -17.12
CA ASP A 258 -2.16 -3.13 -18.22
C ASP A 258 -3.35 -2.67 -19.08
N LYS A 259 -4.20 -3.60 -19.49
CA LYS A 259 -5.42 -3.30 -20.26
C LYS A 259 -6.43 -2.46 -19.50
N MET A 260 -6.51 -2.64 -18.18
CA MET A 260 -7.35 -1.83 -17.30
C MET A 260 -6.79 -0.41 -17.10
N GLY A 261 -5.53 -0.17 -17.42
CA GLY A 261 -4.84 1.06 -17.09
C GLY A 261 -4.61 1.26 -15.60
N TRP A 262 -4.59 0.16 -14.81
CA TRP A 262 -4.30 0.23 -13.38
C TRP A 262 -2.80 0.43 -13.13
N ARG A 263 -2.48 1.18 -12.08
CA ARG A 263 -1.11 1.39 -11.58
C ARG A 263 -1.16 1.45 -10.06
N GLY A 264 -0.09 1.06 -9.42
CA GLY A 264 -0.01 1.10 -7.96
C GLY A 264 0.91 0.03 -7.39
N TRP A 265 0.65 -0.32 -6.15
CA TRP A 265 1.47 -1.21 -5.35
C TRP A 265 0.97 -2.64 -5.36
N LEU A 266 1.88 -3.55 -5.62
CA LEU A 266 1.71 -4.99 -5.45
C LEU A 266 2.45 -5.36 -4.15
N VAL A 267 1.71 -5.84 -3.16
CA VAL A 267 2.26 -6.11 -1.82
C VAL A 267 2.37 -7.60 -1.60
N VAL A 268 3.56 -8.04 -1.24
CA VAL A 268 3.87 -9.45 -0.93
C VAL A 268 3.47 -9.71 0.52
N GLU A 269 2.45 -10.54 0.72
CA GLU A 269 1.99 -10.96 2.05
C GLU A 269 2.39 -12.41 2.37
N ARG A 270 2.06 -13.36 1.48
CA ARG A 270 2.24 -14.80 1.66
C ARG A 270 3.00 -15.44 0.48
N SER A 271 2.59 -16.63 0.03
CA SER A 271 3.29 -17.44 -0.98
C SER A 271 4.70 -17.82 -0.49
N ARG A 272 4.76 -18.40 0.70
CA ARG A 272 5.98 -18.95 1.28
C ARG A 272 6.05 -20.45 1.05
N ASP A 273 7.26 -20.97 0.92
CA ASP A 273 7.53 -22.42 0.93
C ASP A 273 7.03 -23.03 2.26
N LYS A 274 6.08 -23.97 2.18
CA LYS A 274 5.45 -24.57 3.37
C LYS A 274 6.44 -25.35 4.24
N ASP A 275 7.52 -25.85 3.66
CA ASP A 275 8.54 -26.63 4.35
C ASP A 275 9.63 -25.73 4.96
N ASP A 276 9.66 -24.43 4.57
CA ASP A 276 10.65 -23.45 5.06
C ASP A 276 10.03 -22.05 5.30
N VAL A 277 8.84 -22.00 5.89
CA VAL A 277 8.04 -20.78 6.07
C VAL A 277 8.78 -19.66 6.77
N ARG A 278 9.72 -19.99 7.69
CA ARG A 278 10.47 -19.01 8.48
C ARG A 278 11.68 -18.42 7.76
N ASN A 279 12.06 -18.96 6.62
CA ASN A 279 13.16 -18.43 5.82
C ASN A 279 12.70 -17.19 5.05
N VAL A 280 12.59 -16.08 5.78
CA VAL A 280 12.08 -14.81 5.25
C VAL A 280 12.88 -14.36 4.05
N LYS A 281 14.22 -14.39 4.10
CA LYS A 281 15.06 -13.93 3.00
C LYS A 281 14.83 -14.73 1.72
N LYS A 282 14.78 -16.05 1.82
CA LYS A 282 14.52 -16.93 0.67
C LYS A 282 13.12 -16.67 0.09
N ASN A 283 12.09 -16.78 0.93
CA ASN A 283 10.70 -16.72 0.47
C ASN A 283 10.34 -15.34 -0.15
N TYR A 284 10.62 -14.27 0.57
CA TYR A 284 10.28 -12.93 0.09
C TYR A 284 11.23 -12.44 -1.00
N GLY A 285 12.52 -12.80 -0.93
CA GLY A 285 13.48 -12.49 -1.99
C GLY A 285 13.09 -13.10 -3.33
N THR A 286 12.74 -14.41 -3.33
CA THR A 286 12.26 -15.10 -4.52
C THR A 286 10.97 -14.46 -5.09
N ASN A 287 10.03 -14.11 -4.22
CA ASN A 287 8.77 -13.50 -4.65
C ASN A 287 8.97 -12.09 -5.23
N ILE A 288 9.80 -11.26 -4.58
CA ILE A 288 10.11 -9.90 -5.05
C ILE A 288 10.83 -9.94 -6.40
N GLU A 289 11.88 -10.74 -6.52
CA GLU A 289 12.64 -10.90 -7.76
C GLU A 289 11.73 -11.31 -8.93
N TYR A 290 10.87 -12.30 -8.71
CA TYR A 290 9.90 -12.74 -9.71
C TYR A 290 8.92 -11.64 -10.10
N LEU A 291 8.35 -10.92 -9.13
CA LEU A 291 7.42 -9.83 -9.40
C LEU A 291 8.10 -8.68 -10.15
N LYS A 292 9.32 -8.30 -9.79
CA LYS A 292 10.07 -7.27 -10.51
C LYS A 292 10.31 -7.67 -11.95
N LYS A 293 10.75 -8.91 -12.20
CA LYS A 293 10.93 -9.43 -13.54
C LYS A 293 9.65 -9.38 -14.37
N VAL A 294 8.50 -9.72 -13.78
CA VAL A 294 7.22 -9.70 -14.51
C VAL A 294 6.68 -8.28 -14.71
N PHE A 295 6.74 -7.42 -13.69
CA PHE A 295 5.99 -6.15 -13.67
C PHE A 295 6.84 -4.90 -13.96
N GLN A 296 8.16 -4.97 -13.80
CA GLN A 296 9.03 -3.81 -13.94
C GLN A 296 10.00 -3.91 -15.12
N GLU A 297 10.22 -5.12 -15.66
CA GLU A 297 10.97 -5.36 -16.90
C GLU A 297 10.00 -5.58 -18.08
#